data_883502f26c9d15a9fef422d18278eb13
#
_entry.id   883502f26c9d15a9fef422d18278eb13
#
_cell.length_a   1.000
_cell.length_b   1.000
_cell.length_c   1.000
_cell.angle_alpha   90.00
_cell.angle_beta   90.00
_cell.angle_gamma   90.00
#
_symmetry.space_group_name_H-M   'P 1'
#
loop_
_entity.id
_entity.type
_entity.pdbx_description
1 polymer ?
#
loop_
_entity_poly.entity_id
_entity_poly.type
_entity_poly.pdbx_seq_one_letter_code
_entity_poly.pdbx_strand_id
1 'polypeptide(L)'
;MLINDKFHDECGVVAIFSHPEAEKLAYLGLHALQHRGQESAGIVTSDGLTSRAHKAMGSVADIFTEEVLGTLRGTLAIGHTRYSTAGDSALLNAQPILVQSNKGAIAVAHNGNLVNAMQIRARLESQGSIFQTNSDTEVIVHLIALSKEQTLPEAMADALRRVEGAFSLVMMSNDRIFAVRDPRGFRPLAMGRIPAQEGQKRDTVVFASETCAFDLIGAEYVRDVKPGELIIVSAEGVSSRFYSTAAPQSSCIFEHVYFSRPDSLVFGRSVQTSREELGRQLARETGVDADLVVPVPDSGVTAAVGYAAESGIPFRFALIRNHYVGRTFIEPSQSVRDFGVKLKLNPVRSLLEGKRVVLIDDSIVRGTTSRKIVRMIRNAGATEVHMRISCPPTISPCYYGVDTPSRKQLIAANKSVEEIREYIGADSLAYLSLEGLKKACGEGELISYCSACYTGKYPTDIVDIDEIQPASVRR
;
A
#
# COMPACT_ATOMS: atom_id res chain seq x y z
N MET A 1 -9.47 18.40 10.94
CA MET A 1 -8.59 17.41 10.32
C MET A 1 -7.99 16.56 11.43
N LEU A 2 -8.44 15.33 11.64
CA LEU A 2 -7.83 14.40 12.59
C LEU A 2 -6.42 14.13 12.07
N ILE A 3 -5.39 14.55 12.80
CA ILE A 3 -4.00 14.18 12.51
C ILE A 3 -3.93 12.68 12.77
N ASN A 4 -4.06 11.88 11.72
CA ASN A 4 -3.85 10.45 11.79
C ASN A 4 -2.34 10.24 11.94
N ASP A 5 -1.93 9.60 13.04
CA ASP A 5 -0.52 9.50 13.48
C ASP A 5 0.15 8.21 12.97
N LYS A 6 -0.57 7.45 12.15
CA LYS A 6 -0.05 6.25 11.47
C LYS A 6 0.29 6.56 10.01
N PHE A 7 1.10 5.72 9.42
CA PHE A 7 1.31 5.72 7.99
C PHE A 7 -0.03 5.60 7.27
N HIS A 8 -0.14 6.33 6.17
CA HIS A 8 -1.33 6.29 5.34
C HIS A 8 -1.14 5.31 4.19
N ASP A 9 -2.27 4.80 3.74
CA ASP A 9 -2.40 3.71 2.81
C ASP A 9 -1.75 4.01 1.45
N GLU A 10 -1.53 2.95 0.69
CA GLU A 10 -1.01 2.95 -0.67
C GLU A 10 -2.14 2.65 -1.66
N CYS A 11 -1.84 2.83 -2.95
CA CYS A 11 -2.77 2.46 -4.01
C CYS A 11 -2.92 0.93 -4.14
N GLY A 12 -4.07 0.47 -4.65
CA GLY A 12 -4.31 -0.90 -5.07
C GLY A 12 -4.70 -0.96 -6.54
N VAL A 13 -4.19 -1.97 -7.26
CA VAL A 13 -4.50 -2.20 -8.68
C VAL A 13 -5.06 -3.59 -8.89
N VAL A 14 -5.99 -3.71 -9.86
CA VAL A 14 -6.58 -4.98 -10.31
C VAL A 14 -6.69 -4.95 -11.82
N ALA A 15 -6.47 -6.10 -12.48
CA ALA A 15 -6.77 -6.28 -13.91
C ALA A 15 -7.38 -7.64 -14.16
N ILE A 16 -8.35 -7.69 -15.07
CA ILE A 16 -9.12 -8.87 -15.45
C ILE A 16 -9.08 -9.00 -16.97
N PHE A 17 -8.66 -10.14 -17.48
CA PHE A 17 -8.67 -10.45 -18.91
C PHE A 17 -9.56 -11.66 -19.21
N SER A 18 -10.50 -11.49 -20.15
CA SER A 18 -11.36 -12.56 -20.69
C SER A 18 -12.38 -13.11 -19.69
N HIS A 19 -13.19 -12.22 -19.07
CA HIS A 19 -14.33 -12.62 -18.26
C HIS A 19 -15.60 -11.86 -18.66
N PRO A 20 -16.78 -12.53 -18.78
CA PRO A 20 -18.03 -11.87 -19.19
C PRO A 20 -18.54 -10.81 -18.19
N GLU A 21 -18.11 -10.88 -16.93
CA GLU A 21 -18.42 -9.93 -15.85
C GLU A 21 -17.11 -9.31 -15.30
N ALA A 22 -16.23 -8.88 -16.21
CA ALA A 22 -14.92 -8.33 -15.81
C ALA A 22 -15.05 -7.10 -14.91
N GLU A 23 -16.09 -6.27 -15.08
CA GLU A 23 -16.39 -5.11 -14.23
C GLU A 23 -16.72 -5.51 -12.79
N LYS A 24 -17.47 -6.60 -12.60
CA LYS A 24 -17.84 -7.09 -11.26
C LYS A 24 -16.63 -7.69 -10.55
N LEU A 25 -15.81 -8.47 -11.26
CA LEU A 25 -14.58 -9.02 -10.70
C LEU A 25 -13.59 -7.91 -10.33
N ALA A 26 -13.46 -6.88 -11.16
CA ALA A 26 -12.64 -5.71 -10.84
C ALA A 26 -13.17 -4.97 -9.61
N TYR A 27 -14.49 -4.77 -9.50
CA TYR A 27 -15.12 -4.20 -8.30
C TYR A 27 -14.81 -5.01 -7.03
N LEU A 28 -15.02 -6.33 -7.07
CA LEU A 28 -14.74 -7.20 -5.91
C LEU A 28 -13.26 -7.21 -5.55
N GLY A 29 -12.37 -7.27 -6.55
CA GLY A 29 -10.93 -7.18 -6.33
C GLY A 29 -10.52 -5.85 -5.69
N LEU A 30 -11.07 -4.72 -6.15
CA LEU A 30 -10.83 -3.41 -5.51
C LEU A 30 -11.42 -3.33 -4.12
N HIS A 31 -12.58 -3.94 -3.87
CA HIS A 31 -13.18 -4.01 -2.54
C HIS A 31 -12.26 -4.76 -1.55
N ALA A 32 -11.66 -5.87 -1.98
CA ALA A 32 -10.66 -6.59 -1.18
C ALA A 32 -9.41 -5.73 -0.89
N LEU A 33 -9.05 -4.83 -1.81
CA LEU A 33 -7.91 -3.90 -1.70
C LEU A 33 -8.28 -2.54 -1.09
N GLN A 34 -9.49 -2.36 -0.55
CA GLN A 34 -9.96 -1.08 -0.01
C GLN A 34 -9.07 -0.55 1.13
N HIS A 35 -8.39 -1.43 1.86
CA HIS A 35 -7.41 -1.04 2.89
C HIS A 35 -6.22 -0.26 2.32
N ARG A 36 -5.90 -0.42 1.03
CA ARG A 36 -4.81 0.28 0.34
C ARG A 36 -5.18 1.69 -0.12
N GLY A 37 -6.46 2.02 -0.31
CA GLY A 37 -6.87 3.35 -0.74
C GLY A 37 -8.35 3.61 -0.49
N GLN A 38 -8.67 4.80 0.02
CA GLN A 38 -10.02 5.16 0.45
C GLN A 38 -10.46 6.54 -0.04
N GLU A 39 -9.67 7.22 -0.86
CA GLU A 39 -9.97 8.58 -1.32
C GLU A 39 -10.75 8.60 -2.63
N SER A 40 -10.34 7.75 -3.55
CA SER A 40 -11.03 7.59 -4.83
C SER A 40 -10.82 6.19 -5.38
N ALA A 41 -11.73 5.77 -6.27
CA ALA A 41 -11.58 4.54 -7.03
C ALA A 41 -12.05 4.74 -8.46
N GLY A 42 -11.57 3.87 -9.36
CA GLY A 42 -11.98 3.87 -10.76
C GLY A 42 -11.85 2.49 -11.39
N ILE A 43 -12.70 2.24 -12.38
CA ILE A 43 -12.66 1.06 -13.24
C ILE A 43 -12.74 1.54 -14.68
N VAL A 44 -11.89 0.96 -15.53
CA VAL A 44 -11.97 1.05 -16.99
C VAL A 44 -12.17 -0.34 -17.54
N THR A 45 -13.15 -0.49 -18.43
CA THR A 45 -13.46 -1.76 -19.09
C THR A 45 -13.33 -1.66 -20.61
N SER A 46 -13.17 -2.80 -21.29
CA SER A 46 -13.24 -2.89 -22.73
C SER A 46 -14.01 -4.13 -23.19
N ASP A 47 -14.75 -3.98 -24.28
CA ASP A 47 -15.41 -5.08 -24.99
C ASP A 47 -14.60 -5.57 -26.21
N GLY A 48 -13.35 -5.14 -26.34
CA GLY A 48 -12.45 -5.39 -27.47
C GLY A 48 -12.45 -4.28 -28.51
N LEU A 49 -13.44 -3.40 -28.51
CA LEU A 49 -13.60 -2.29 -29.46
C LEU A 49 -13.65 -0.94 -28.77
N THR A 50 -14.40 -0.85 -27.70
CA THR A 50 -14.68 0.42 -26.99
C THR A 50 -14.31 0.30 -25.53
N SER A 51 -13.61 1.30 -25.03
CA SER A 51 -13.31 1.43 -23.61
C SER A 51 -14.33 2.33 -22.91
N ARG A 52 -14.77 1.93 -21.72
CA ARG A 52 -15.67 2.69 -20.82
C ARG A 52 -15.00 2.90 -19.50
N ALA A 53 -15.21 4.07 -18.88
CA ALA A 53 -14.56 4.44 -17.64
C ALA A 53 -15.58 5.02 -16.66
N HIS A 54 -15.45 4.65 -15.39
CA HIS A 54 -16.07 5.36 -14.29
C HIS A 54 -15.07 5.51 -13.15
N LYS A 55 -14.97 6.72 -12.61
CA LYS A 55 -14.13 7.04 -11.45
C LYS A 55 -14.75 8.14 -10.62
N ALA A 56 -14.65 8.03 -9.29
CA ALA A 56 -15.21 9.01 -8.37
C ALA A 56 -14.39 9.07 -7.07
N MET A 57 -14.66 10.11 -6.28
CA MET A 57 -14.13 10.23 -4.91
C MET A 57 -15.01 9.40 -3.98
N GLY A 58 -14.38 8.70 -3.03
CA GLY A 58 -15.05 7.86 -2.04
C GLY A 58 -14.53 6.43 -1.97
N SER A 59 -15.23 5.57 -1.21
CA SER A 59 -14.90 4.15 -1.11
C SER A 59 -15.41 3.37 -2.32
N VAL A 60 -14.84 2.21 -2.58
CA VAL A 60 -15.23 1.33 -3.69
C VAL A 60 -16.72 0.99 -3.65
N ALA A 61 -17.23 0.68 -2.45
CA ALA A 61 -18.65 0.32 -2.28
C ALA A 61 -19.61 1.51 -2.50
N ASP A 62 -19.19 2.73 -2.17
CA ASP A 62 -20.00 3.93 -2.36
C ASP A 62 -20.06 4.37 -3.83
N ILE A 63 -18.97 4.11 -4.58
CA ILE A 63 -18.82 4.54 -5.98
C ILE A 63 -19.53 3.59 -6.94
N PHE A 64 -19.33 2.28 -6.77
CA PHE A 64 -19.75 1.27 -7.74
C PHE A 64 -21.08 0.61 -7.34
N THR A 65 -22.19 1.29 -7.64
CA THR A 65 -23.53 0.71 -7.54
C THR A 65 -23.80 -0.26 -8.70
N GLU A 66 -24.84 -1.09 -8.60
CA GLU A 66 -25.27 -1.97 -9.70
C GLU A 66 -25.54 -1.20 -11.01
N GLU A 67 -26.13 0.00 -10.90
CA GLU A 67 -26.36 0.87 -12.05
C GLU A 67 -25.07 1.29 -12.73
N VAL A 68 -24.08 1.75 -11.95
CA VAL A 68 -22.75 2.14 -12.46
C VAL A 68 -22.07 0.95 -13.10
N LEU A 69 -22.01 -0.21 -12.44
CA LEU A 69 -21.41 -1.42 -13.00
C LEU A 69 -22.10 -1.85 -14.28
N GLY A 70 -23.44 -1.69 -14.37
CA GLY A 70 -24.20 -1.97 -15.60
C GLY A 70 -23.77 -1.12 -16.81
N THR A 71 -23.18 0.05 -16.61
CA THR A 71 -22.63 0.91 -17.67
C THR A 71 -21.22 0.49 -18.12
N LEU A 72 -20.51 -0.30 -17.31
CA LEU A 72 -19.12 -0.68 -17.50
C LEU A 72 -18.95 -2.08 -18.10
N ARG A 73 -19.95 -2.64 -18.75
CA ARG A 73 -19.88 -4.00 -19.32
C ARG A 73 -18.72 -4.14 -20.29
N GLY A 74 -17.95 -5.21 -20.11
CA GLY A 74 -16.81 -5.55 -20.96
C GLY A 74 -16.24 -6.92 -20.61
N THR A 75 -15.29 -7.42 -21.39
CA THR A 75 -14.58 -8.67 -21.13
C THR A 75 -13.18 -8.46 -20.58
N LEU A 76 -12.72 -7.22 -20.60
CA LEU A 76 -11.48 -6.75 -19.97
C LEU A 76 -11.82 -5.65 -18.99
N ALA A 77 -11.09 -5.59 -17.88
CA ALA A 77 -11.20 -4.50 -16.91
C ALA A 77 -9.85 -4.23 -16.25
N ILE A 78 -9.56 -2.96 -15.96
CA ILE A 78 -8.56 -2.56 -14.97
C ILE A 78 -9.20 -1.65 -13.94
N GLY A 79 -8.75 -1.78 -12.69
CA GLY A 79 -9.26 -1.01 -11.58
C GLY A 79 -8.15 -0.44 -10.71
N HIS A 80 -8.48 0.64 -10.02
CA HIS A 80 -7.59 1.33 -9.10
C HIS A 80 -8.34 1.83 -7.88
N THR A 81 -7.76 1.67 -6.69
CA THR A 81 -8.15 2.37 -5.47
C THR A 81 -6.98 3.24 -5.02
N ARG A 82 -7.28 4.51 -4.71
CA ARG A 82 -6.25 5.55 -4.51
C ARG A 82 -6.19 6.04 -3.08
N TYR A 83 -4.96 6.24 -2.63
CA TYR A 83 -4.60 7.17 -1.59
C TYR A 83 -3.57 8.18 -2.16
N SER A 84 -3.65 9.47 -1.80
CA SER A 84 -2.81 10.51 -2.40
C SER A 84 -1.39 10.46 -1.84
N THR A 85 -0.47 9.88 -2.60
CA THR A 85 0.98 9.94 -2.37
C THR A 85 1.65 11.03 -3.22
N ALA A 86 1.16 11.22 -4.45
CA ALA A 86 1.58 12.27 -5.38
C ALA A 86 0.34 12.95 -5.97
N GLY A 87 0.35 14.30 -5.99
CA GLY A 87 -0.76 15.12 -6.46
C GLY A 87 -1.88 15.31 -5.41
N ASP A 88 -2.72 16.31 -5.65
CA ASP A 88 -3.83 16.64 -4.74
C ASP A 88 -4.90 15.54 -4.70
N SER A 89 -5.61 15.43 -3.56
CA SER A 89 -6.81 14.59 -3.43
C SER A 89 -7.96 15.22 -4.21
N ALA A 90 -7.98 14.98 -5.52
CA ALA A 90 -8.98 15.50 -6.45
C ALA A 90 -9.36 14.43 -7.49
N LEU A 91 -10.61 14.49 -7.96
CA LEU A 91 -11.13 13.57 -8.99
C LEU A 91 -10.27 13.55 -10.26
N LEU A 92 -9.65 14.66 -10.59
CA LEU A 92 -8.69 14.81 -11.68
C LEU A 92 -7.58 13.77 -11.64
N ASN A 93 -7.08 13.45 -10.42
CA ASN A 93 -5.99 12.52 -10.18
C ASN A 93 -6.47 11.07 -9.94
N ALA A 94 -7.79 10.82 -9.95
CA ALA A 94 -8.33 9.47 -9.82
C ALA A 94 -7.95 8.61 -11.02
N GLN A 95 -7.54 7.37 -10.75
CA GLN A 95 -7.12 6.40 -11.76
C GLN A 95 -8.18 5.30 -11.93
N PRO A 96 -8.16 4.54 -13.05
CA PRO A 96 -7.18 4.58 -14.15
C PRO A 96 -7.24 5.86 -14.98
N ILE A 97 -6.09 6.28 -15.52
CA ILE A 97 -5.99 7.35 -16.51
C ILE A 97 -6.28 6.73 -17.88
N LEU A 98 -7.37 7.13 -18.54
CA LEU A 98 -7.74 6.68 -19.88
C LEU A 98 -7.47 7.80 -20.87
N VAL A 99 -6.67 7.53 -21.89
CA VAL A 99 -6.32 8.48 -22.95
C VAL A 99 -6.44 7.84 -24.32
N GLN A 100 -6.69 8.65 -25.33
CA GLN A 100 -6.60 8.30 -26.73
C GLN A 100 -5.30 8.88 -27.31
N SER A 101 -4.49 8.06 -27.93
CA SER A 101 -3.22 8.44 -28.53
C SER A 101 -3.08 7.90 -29.96
N ASN A 102 -1.97 8.24 -30.61
CA ASN A 102 -1.58 7.65 -31.90
C ASN A 102 -1.29 6.12 -31.82
N LYS A 103 -1.20 5.57 -30.60
CA LYS A 103 -1.05 4.12 -30.34
C LYS A 103 -2.38 3.44 -29.98
N GLY A 104 -3.51 4.17 -30.10
CA GLY A 104 -4.83 3.72 -29.70
C GLY A 104 -5.23 4.17 -28.30
N ALA A 105 -6.33 3.61 -27.79
CA ALA A 105 -6.77 3.82 -26.42
C ALA A 105 -5.84 3.11 -25.44
N ILE A 106 -5.43 3.83 -24.39
CA ILE A 106 -4.57 3.30 -23.31
C ILE A 106 -5.17 3.72 -21.97
N ALA A 107 -5.42 2.76 -21.11
CA ALA A 107 -5.76 3.00 -19.72
C ALA A 107 -4.61 2.53 -18.82
N VAL A 108 -4.28 3.30 -17.76
CA VAL A 108 -3.16 3.01 -16.85
C VAL A 108 -3.61 3.16 -15.42
N ALA A 109 -3.32 2.17 -14.58
CA ALA A 109 -3.46 2.22 -13.13
C ALA A 109 -2.11 1.90 -12.48
N HIS A 110 -1.72 2.67 -11.48
CA HIS A 110 -0.38 2.69 -10.88
C HIS A 110 -0.45 2.59 -9.37
N ASN A 111 0.27 1.62 -8.82
CA ASN A 111 0.62 1.54 -7.41
C ASN A 111 2.12 1.82 -7.25
N GLY A 112 2.46 2.96 -6.66
CA GLY A 112 3.83 3.39 -6.44
C GLY A 112 4.03 4.90 -6.53
N ASN A 113 5.27 5.32 -6.77
CA ASN A 113 5.65 6.72 -6.99
C ASN A 113 6.94 6.81 -7.80
N LEU A 114 6.94 7.66 -8.82
CA LEU A 114 8.09 7.91 -9.69
C LEU A 114 8.93 9.06 -9.13
N VAL A 115 10.19 8.79 -8.82
CA VAL A 115 11.11 9.77 -8.22
C VAL A 115 11.61 10.81 -9.22
N ASN A 116 11.55 10.52 -10.54
CA ASN A 116 11.96 11.44 -11.61
C ASN A 116 10.78 12.04 -12.42
N ALA A 117 9.54 11.86 -11.96
CA ALA A 117 8.35 12.31 -12.69
C ALA A 117 8.36 13.82 -12.97
N MET A 118 8.75 14.65 -12.00
CA MET A 118 8.78 16.11 -12.15
C MET A 118 9.77 16.56 -13.22
N GLN A 119 10.95 15.94 -13.30
CA GLN A 119 11.96 16.23 -14.32
C GLN A 119 11.46 15.86 -15.73
N ILE A 120 10.84 14.67 -15.84
CA ILE A 120 10.26 14.20 -17.12
C ILE A 120 9.15 15.17 -17.53
N ARG A 121 8.25 15.52 -16.60
CA ARG A 121 7.14 16.44 -16.84
C ARG A 121 7.64 17.79 -17.36
N ALA A 122 8.56 18.43 -16.66
CA ALA A 122 9.12 19.72 -17.06
C ALA A 122 9.71 19.68 -18.48
N ARG A 123 10.42 18.60 -18.82
CA ARG A 123 10.94 18.40 -20.18
C ARG A 123 9.82 18.23 -21.22
N LEU A 124 8.79 17.46 -20.91
CA LEU A 124 7.67 17.24 -21.82
C LEU A 124 6.85 18.52 -22.02
N GLU A 125 6.60 19.29 -20.97
CA GLU A 125 5.92 20.60 -21.05
C GLU A 125 6.71 21.59 -21.89
N SER A 126 8.05 21.62 -21.77
CA SER A 126 8.91 22.46 -22.62
C SER A 126 8.86 22.07 -24.10
N GLN A 127 8.42 20.85 -24.43
CA GLN A 127 8.21 20.35 -25.77
C GLN A 127 6.75 20.49 -26.24
N GLY A 128 5.89 21.11 -25.45
CA GLY A 128 4.49 21.39 -25.78
C GLY A 128 3.49 20.32 -25.34
N SER A 129 3.90 19.33 -24.51
CA SER A 129 2.95 18.38 -23.93
C SER A 129 2.01 19.07 -22.93
N ILE A 130 0.72 18.74 -23.00
CA ILE A 130 -0.32 19.28 -22.12
C ILE A 130 -0.72 18.20 -21.12
N PHE A 131 -0.52 18.45 -19.85
CA PHE A 131 -0.91 17.57 -18.77
C PHE A 131 -2.29 17.95 -18.21
N GLN A 132 -3.10 16.94 -17.92
CA GLN A 132 -4.45 17.11 -17.37
C GLN A 132 -4.50 16.88 -15.87
N THR A 133 -3.52 16.15 -15.31
CA THR A 133 -3.47 15.77 -13.90
C THR A 133 -2.16 16.24 -13.25
N ASN A 134 -2.10 16.18 -11.94
CA ASN A 134 -0.85 16.35 -11.18
C ASN A 134 -0.22 14.99 -10.80
N SER A 135 -0.76 13.88 -11.32
CA SER A 135 -0.25 12.54 -11.05
C SER A 135 1.07 12.30 -11.79
N ASP A 136 2.02 11.66 -11.11
CA ASP A 136 3.27 11.15 -11.69
C ASP A 136 3.01 10.12 -12.81
N THR A 137 1.91 9.38 -12.71
CA THR A 137 1.50 8.35 -13.68
C THR A 137 1.30 8.91 -15.09
N GLU A 138 0.86 10.15 -15.24
CA GLU A 138 0.56 10.75 -16.54
C GLU A 138 1.81 10.90 -17.42
N VAL A 139 3.02 11.01 -16.83
CA VAL A 139 4.26 11.08 -17.61
C VAL A 139 4.48 9.78 -18.42
N ILE A 140 4.05 8.62 -17.90
CA ILE A 140 4.18 7.33 -18.58
C ILE A 140 3.38 7.34 -19.87
N VAL A 141 2.16 7.86 -19.84
CA VAL A 141 1.27 7.92 -21.00
C VAL A 141 1.84 8.83 -22.10
N HIS A 142 2.38 10.00 -21.71
CA HIS A 142 3.05 10.88 -22.64
C HIS A 142 4.29 10.23 -23.27
N LEU A 143 5.11 9.54 -22.48
CA LEU A 143 6.29 8.84 -22.98
C LEU A 143 5.93 7.73 -23.97
N ILE A 144 4.85 6.97 -23.73
CA ILE A 144 4.33 5.95 -24.66
C ILE A 144 3.88 6.61 -25.97
N ALA A 145 3.12 7.72 -25.89
CA ALA A 145 2.61 8.41 -27.07
C ALA A 145 3.74 8.98 -27.94
N LEU A 146 4.82 9.45 -27.33
CA LEU A 146 5.99 10.02 -28.00
C LEU A 146 7.02 8.99 -28.45
N SER A 147 6.90 7.74 -28.04
CA SER A 147 7.82 6.68 -28.46
C SER A 147 7.76 6.46 -29.98
N LYS A 148 8.93 6.27 -30.60
CA LYS A 148 9.08 5.98 -32.03
C LYS A 148 8.87 4.50 -32.37
N GLU A 149 8.73 3.66 -31.35
CA GLU A 149 8.51 2.23 -31.54
C GLU A 149 7.17 1.97 -32.24
N GLN A 150 7.15 0.92 -33.07
CA GLN A 150 6.01 0.65 -33.95
C GLN A 150 4.85 -0.02 -33.21
N THR A 151 5.15 -0.89 -32.25
CA THR A 151 4.12 -1.62 -31.50
C THR A 151 3.91 -1.02 -30.11
N LEU A 152 2.69 -1.14 -29.60
CA LEU A 152 2.37 -0.65 -28.25
C LEU A 152 3.24 -1.30 -27.15
N PRO A 153 3.50 -2.63 -27.15
CA PRO A 153 4.39 -3.23 -26.15
C PRO A 153 5.83 -2.70 -26.20
N GLU A 154 6.35 -2.37 -27.40
CA GLU A 154 7.69 -1.78 -27.53
C GLU A 154 7.71 -0.33 -27.07
N ALA A 155 6.68 0.45 -27.40
CA ALA A 155 6.52 1.81 -26.92
C ALA A 155 6.40 1.88 -25.39
N MET A 156 5.68 0.92 -24.79
CA MET A 156 5.63 0.77 -23.32
C MET A 156 7.02 0.48 -22.74
N ALA A 157 7.74 -0.49 -23.31
CA ALA A 157 9.09 -0.84 -22.85
C ALA A 157 10.07 0.34 -22.99
N ASP A 158 9.97 1.13 -24.06
CA ASP A 158 10.76 2.34 -24.25
C ASP A 158 10.45 3.40 -23.17
N ALA A 159 9.16 3.66 -22.91
CA ALA A 159 8.71 4.58 -21.87
C ALA A 159 9.17 4.16 -20.48
N LEU A 160 9.02 2.87 -20.14
CA LEU A 160 9.35 2.32 -18.83
C LEU A 160 10.86 2.33 -18.51
N ARG A 161 11.73 2.29 -19.52
CA ARG A 161 13.18 2.48 -19.32
C ARG A 161 13.57 3.90 -18.95
N ARG A 162 12.69 4.87 -19.08
CA ARG A 162 12.94 6.31 -18.85
C ARG A 162 12.40 6.79 -17.52
N VAL A 163 11.53 6.03 -16.88
CA VAL A 163 11.00 6.34 -15.54
C VAL A 163 11.80 5.63 -14.46
N GLU A 164 11.95 6.28 -13.32
CA GLU A 164 12.64 5.75 -12.15
C GLU A 164 11.75 5.88 -10.92
N GLY A 165 11.84 4.91 -10.01
CA GLY A 165 11.05 4.84 -8.78
C GLY A 165 10.35 3.51 -8.60
N ALA A 166 9.30 3.52 -7.80
CA ALA A 166 8.48 2.35 -7.52
C ALA A 166 7.25 2.35 -8.40
N PHE A 167 7.01 1.27 -9.13
CA PHE A 167 5.77 1.11 -9.88
C PHE A 167 5.37 -0.34 -10.11
N SER A 168 4.15 -0.65 -9.71
CA SER A 168 3.39 -1.80 -10.17
C SER A 168 2.23 -1.27 -10.99
N LEU A 169 2.24 -1.54 -12.30
CA LEU A 169 1.28 -1.01 -13.26
C LEU A 169 0.41 -2.11 -13.81
N VAL A 170 -0.88 -1.83 -13.92
CA VAL A 170 -1.76 -2.55 -14.85
C VAL A 170 -2.23 -1.56 -15.91
N MET A 171 -2.08 -1.96 -17.16
CA MET A 171 -2.46 -1.15 -18.31
C MET A 171 -3.38 -1.95 -19.22
N MET A 172 -4.21 -1.26 -19.98
CA MET A 172 -5.16 -1.88 -20.91
C MET A 172 -5.19 -1.08 -22.22
N SER A 173 -5.13 -1.80 -23.33
CA SER A 173 -5.65 -1.33 -24.62
C SER A 173 -7.04 -1.93 -24.86
N ASN A 174 -7.65 -1.69 -26.03
CA ASN A 174 -8.97 -2.24 -26.28
C ASN A 174 -9.04 -3.77 -26.18
N ASP A 175 -7.97 -4.49 -26.54
CA ASP A 175 -7.92 -5.94 -26.71
C ASP A 175 -6.87 -6.66 -25.84
N ARG A 176 -6.10 -5.93 -25.02
CA ARG A 176 -4.96 -6.48 -24.25
C ARG A 176 -4.87 -5.91 -22.86
N ILE A 177 -4.37 -6.72 -21.93
CA ILE A 177 -3.92 -6.31 -20.60
C ILE A 177 -2.40 -6.41 -20.55
N PHE A 178 -1.80 -5.45 -19.86
CA PHE A 178 -0.37 -5.41 -19.57
C PHE A 178 -0.18 -5.29 -18.08
N ALA A 179 0.71 -6.11 -17.51
CA ALA A 179 1.12 -6.01 -16.13
C ALA A 179 2.63 -5.80 -16.05
N VAL A 180 3.05 -4.80 -15.28
CA VAL A 180 4.45 -4.37 -15.23
C VAL A 180 4.87 -4.16 -13.80
N ARG A 181 6.11 -4.53 -13.50
CA ARG A 181 6.74 -4.23 -12.22
C ARG A 181 8.06 -3.52 -12.44
N ASP A 182 8.39 -2.54 -11.59
CA ASP A 182 9.66 -1.82 -11.68
C ASP A 182 10.88 -2.75 -11.56
N PRO A 183 12.08 -2.32 -12.03
CA PRO A 183 13.27 -3.18 -12.07
C PRO A 183 13.78 -3.63 -10.70
N ARG A 184 13.39 -2.96 -9.62
CA ARG A 184 13.75 -3.31 -8.23
C ARG A 184 12.64 -4.08 -7.51
N GLY A 185 11.42 -4.09 -8.08
CA GLY A 185 10.27 -4.77 -7.51
C GLY A 185 9.82 -4.20 -6.17
N PHE A 186 9.74 -2.88 -6.06
CA PHE A 186 9.36 -2.22 -4.81
C PHE A 186 7.97 -2.63 -4.34
N ARG A 187 6.96 -2.51 -5.24
CA ARG A 187 5.56 -2.78 -4.87
C ARG A 187 5.14 -4.18 -5.30
N PRO A 188 4.21 -4.82 -4.57
CA PRO A 188 3.72 -6.14 -4.95
C PRO A 188 2.82 -6.07 -6.20
N LEU A 189 2.88 -7.11 -7.00
CA LEU A 189 1.94 -7.38 -8.09
C LEU A 189 1.94 -8.88 -8.37
N ALA A 190 0.80 -9.52 -8.15
CA ALA A 190 0.59 -10.95 -8.34
C ALA A 190 -0.24 -11.23 -9.59
N MET A 191 0.02 -12.36 -10.22
CA MET A 191 -0.75 -12.95 -11.30
C MET A 191 -1.53 -14.16 -10.79
N GLY A 192 -2.81 -14.20 -11.10
CA GLY A 192 -3.71 -15.32 -10.82
C GLY A 192 -4.48 -15.74 -12.06
N ARG A 193 -5.24 -16.82 -11.94
CA ARG A 193 -6.16 -17.31 -12.98
C ARG A 193 -7.48 -17.78 -12.37
N ILE A 194 -8.55 -17.64 -13.11
CA ILE A 194 -9.82 -18.34 -12.83
C ILE A 194 -9.99 -19.36 -13.95
N PRO A 195 -10.10 -20.67 -13.65
CA PRO A 195 -10.31 -21.71 -14.64
C PRO A 195 -11.55 -21.43 -15.50
N ALA A 196 -11.45 -21.74 -16.80
CA ALA A 196 -12.55 -21.55 -17.73
C ALA A 196 -13.78 -22.36 -17.31
N GLN A 197 -14.94 -21.70 -17.26
CA GLN A 197 -16.22 -22.35 -17.02
C GLN A 197 -16.84 -22.86 -18.33
N GLU A 198 -17.90 -23.66 -18.23
CA GLU A 198 -18.62 -24.14 -19.40
C GLU A 198 -19.07 -22.98 -20.31
N GLY A 199 -18.72 -23.07 -21.59
CA GLY A 199 -18.97 -22.01 -22.58
C GLY A 199 -17.85 -20.95 -22.72
N GLN A 200 -16.88 -20.92 -21.82
CA GLN A 200 -15.69 -20.05 -21.95
C GLN A 200 -14.59 -20.73 -22.76
N LYS A 201 -13.92 -19.96 -23.63
CA LYS A 201 -12.87 -20.49 -24.51
C LYS A 201 -11.48 -20.60 -23.85
N ARG A 202 -11.28 -19.94 -22.71
CA ARG A 202 -9.98 -19.84 -22.01
C ARG A 202 -10.16 -19.44 -20.56
N ASP A 203 -9.12 -19.66 -19.76
CA ASP A 203 -9.04 -19.16 -18.40
C ASP A 203 -9.06 -17.62 -18.37
N THR A 204 -9.64 -17.06 -17.32
CA THR A 204 -9.52 -15.64 -17.02
C THR A 204 -8.17 -15.39 -16.37
N VAL A 205 -7.40 -14.43 -16.88
CA VAL A 205 -6.14 -14.00 -16.27
C VAL A 205 -6.41 -12.78 -15.40
N VAL A 206 -5.87 -12.80 -14.20
CA VAL A 206 -6.06 -11.74 -13.19
C VAL A 206 -4.71 -11.23 -12.71
N PHE A 207 -4.62 -9.92 -12.48
CA PHE A 207 -3.52 -9.30 -11.75
C PHE A 207 -4.08 -8.48 -10.58
N ALA A 208 -3.39 -8.50 -9.44
CA ALA A 208 -3.75 -7.68 -8.28
C ALA A 208 -2.52 -7.32 -7.45
N SER A 209 -2.60 -6.23 -6.73
CA SER A 209 -1.55 -5.82 -5.78
C SER A 209 -1.32 -6.87 -4.70
N GLU A 210 -2.40 -7.55 -4.24
CA GLU A 210 -2.34 -8.59 -3.19
C GLU A 210 -3.23 -9.78 -3.53
N THR A 211 -2.86 -10.95 -3.00
CA THR A 211 -3.60 -12.21 -3.24
C THR A 211 -4.95 -12.28 -2.51
N CYS A 212 -5.19 -11.48 -1.47
CA CYS A 212 -6.52 -11.39 -0.85
C CYS A 212 -7.63 -10.97 -1.83
N ALA A 213 -7.26 -10.29 -2.93
CA ALA A 213 -8.19 -10.00 -4.02
C ALA A 213 -8.57 -11.27 -4.79
N PHE A 214 -7.63 -12.22 -4.95
CA PHE A 214 -7.87 -13.49 -5.62
C PHE A 214 -8.84 -14.37 -4.83
N ASP A 215 -8.68 -14.44 -3.52
CA ASP A 215 -9.57 -15.23 -2.66
C ASP A 215 -11.03 -14.78 -2.80
N LEU A 216 -11.27 -13.46 -2.85
CA LEU A 216 -12.62 -12.92 -2.98
C LEU A 216 -13.27 -13.17 -4.35
N ILE A 217 -12.47 -13.22 -5.42
CA ILE A 217 -12.99 -13.43 -6.79
C ILE A 217 -12.85 -14.88 -7.28
N GLY A 218 -12.37 -15.78 -6.42
CA GLY A 218 -12.17 -17.19 -6.76
C GLY A 218 -11.04 -17.46 -7.76
N ALA A 219 -9.99 -16.62 -7.76
CA ALA A 219 -8.82 -16.81 -8.60
C ALA A 219 -7.72 -17.61 -7.87
N GLU A 220 -7.07 -18.49 -8.59
CA GLU A 220 -5.89 -19.24 -8.11
C GLU A 220 -4.64 -18.39 -8.30
N TYR A 221 -3.79 -18.28 -7.27
CA TYR A 221 -2.48 -17.64 -7.38
C TYR A 221 -1.56 -18.46 -8.31
N VAL A 222 -0.93 -17.80 -9.27
CA VAL A 222 0.02 -18.41 -10.21
C VAL A 222 1.45 -18.06 -9.82
N ARG A 223 1.78 -16.77 -9.76
CA ARG A 223 3.09 -16.25 -9.38
C ARG A 223 3.07 -14.73 -9.21
N ASP A 224 4.12 -14.19 -8.64
CA ASP A 224 4.38 -12.74 -8.71
C ASP A 224 4.88 -12.32 -10.10
N VAL A 225 4.58 -11.09 -10.50
CA VAL A 225 5.24 -10.42 -11.62
C VAL A 225 6.68 -10.11 -11.20
N LYS A 226 7.66 -10.53 -11.99
CA LYS A 226 9.08 -10.36 -11.65
C LYS A 226 9.52 -8.89 -11.78
N PRO A 227 10.51 -8.45 -11.02
CA PRO A 227 11.12 -7.14 -11.22
C PRO A 227 11.60 -6.94 -12.66
N GLY A 228 11.25 -5.80 -13.28
CA GLY A 228 11.59 -5.48 -14.67
C GLY A 228 10.82 -6.26 -15.73
N GLU A 229 9.81 -7.03 -15.34
CA GLU A 229 8.98 -7.81 -16.27
C GLU A 229 7.78 -7.00 -16.79
N LEU A 230 7.51 -7.13 -18.08
CA LEU A 230 6.29 -6.72 -18.78
C LEU A 230 5.57 -7.98 -19.27
N ILE A 231 4.43 -8.29 -18.67
CA ILE A 231 3.51 -9.36 -19.09
C ILE A 231 2.47 -8.77 -20.04
N ILE A 232 2.18 -9.48 -21.11
CA ILE A 232 1.20 -9.13 -22.13
C ILE A 232 0.18 -10.26 -22.19
N VAL A 233 -1.09 -9.94 -21.99
CA VAL A 233 -2.21 -10.87 -22.08
C VAL A 233 -3.11 -10.44 -23.23
N SER A 234 -3.33 -11.34 -24.18
CA SER A 234 -4.11 -11.09 -25.38
C SER A 234 -4.90 -12.34 -25.81
N ALA A 235 -5.56 -12.26 -26.96
CA ALA A 235 -6.25 -13.40 -27.53
C ALA A 235 -5.30 -14.56 -27.89
N GLU A 236 -4.03 -14.29 -28.15
CA GLU A 236 -2.99 -15.27 -28.43
C GLU A 236 -2.46 -15.98 -27.18
N GLY A 237 -2.79 -15.46 -26.00
CA GLY A 237 -2.36 -16.01 -24.71
C GLY A 237 -1.56 -15.04 -23.87
N VAL A 238 -0.77 -15.61 -22.96
CA VAL A 238 0.12 -14.86 -22.03
C VAL A 238 1.54 -14.94 -22.57
N SER A 239 2.17 -13.79 -22.76
CA SER A 239 3.59 -13.69 -23.06
C SER A 239 4.25 -12.70 -22.12
N SER A 240 5.57 -12.82 -21.91
CA SER A 240 6.31 -11.87 -21.07
C SER A 240 7.68 -11.58 -21.64
N ARG A 241 8.20 -10.41 -21.26
CA ARG A 241 9.57 -10.00 -21.55
C ARG A 241 10.12 -9.09 -20.45
N PHE A 242 11.43 -9.07 -20.31
CA PHE A 242 12.10 -8.07 -19.46
C PHE A 242 12.34 -6.82 -20.30
N TYR A 243 11.84 -5.67 -19.84
CA TYR A 243 12.05 -4.38 -20.52
C TYR A 243 13.30 -3.65 -20.01
N SER A 244 13.86 -4.08 -18.89
CA SER A 244 15.06 -3.50 -18.25
C SER A 244 16.03 -4.60 -17.85
N THR A 245 17.31 -4.25 -17.72
CA THR A 245 18.31 -5.10 -17.05
C THR A 245 17.97 -5.22 -15.57
N ALA A 246 18.22 -6.39 -14.99
CA ALA A 246 17.97 -6.63 -13.57
C ALA A 246 18.75 -5.62 -12.71
N ALA A 247 18.03 -4.87 -11.90
CA ALA A 247 18.58 -4.10 -10.78
C ALA A 247 18.55 -4.96 -9.50
N PRO A 248 19.37 -4.65 -8.48
CA PRO A 248 19.23 -5.32 -7.19
C PRO A 248 17.82 -5.18 -6.67
N GLN A 249 17.18 -6.29 -6.33
CA GLN A 249 15.83 -6.29 -5.80
C GLN A 249 15.76 -5.47 -4.51
N SER A 250 14.70 -4.72 -4.32
CA SER A 250 14.48 -3.84 -3.17
C SER A 250 12.98 -3.77 -2.84
N SER A 251 12.38 -4.93 -2.60
CA SER A 251 10.94 -5.02 -2.26
C SER A 251 10.64 -4.27 -0.95
N CYS A 252 9.51 -3.58 -0.87
CA CYS A 252 9.16 -2.80 0.31
C CYS A 252 8.93 -3.71 1.51
N ILE A 253 9.80 -3.64 2.53
CA ILE A 253 9.66 -4.46 3.74
C ILE A 253 8.43 -4.06 4.56
N PHE A 254 7.96 -2.82 4.42
CA PHE A 254 6.82 -2.29 5.16
C PHE A 254 5.48 -2.94 4.73
N GLU A 255 5.43 -3.59 3.57
CA GLU A 255 4.30 -4.45 3.19
C GLU A 255 4.09 -5.57 4.21
N HIS A 256 5.16 -6.21 4.70
CA HIS A 256 5.09 -7.22 5.75
C HIS A 256 4.79 -6.63 7.14
N VAL A 257 5.24 -5.40 7.41
CA VAL A 257 5.03 -4.75 8.70
C VAL A 257 3.59 -4.28 8.88
N TYR A 258 3.03 -3.59 7.85
CA TYR A 258 1.76 -2.89 8.02
C TYR A 258 0.80 -3.00 6.84
N PHE A 259 1.24 -2.68 5.59
CA PHE A 259 0.29 -2.40 4.51
C PHE A 259 -0.52 -3.58 4.04
N SER A 260 0.16 -4.69 3.70
CA SER A 260 -0.54 -5.84 3.15
C SER A 260 -1.42 -6.51 4.20
N ARG A 261 -2.54 -7.04 3.78
CA ARG A 261 -3.42 -7.80 4.68
C ARG A 261 -2.73 -9.08 5.17
N PRO A 262 -3.00 -9.51 6.41
CA PRO A 262 -2.40 -10.74 6.95
C PRO A 262 -2.69 -11.99 6.12
N ASP A 263 -3.85 -12.07 5.48
CA ASP A 263 -4.30 -13.16 4.62
C ASP A 263 -3.67 -13.15 3.22
N SER A 264 -2.80 -12.20 2.90
CA SER A 264 -2.12 -12.12 1.60
C SER A 264 -0.79 -12.86 1.56
N LEU A 265 -0.45 -13.36 0.35
CA LEU A 265 0.91 -13.69 -0.06
C LEU A 265 1.51 -12.48 -0.76
N VAL A 266 2.66 -12.00 -0.29
CA VAL A 266 3.36 -10.85 -0.86
C VAL A 266 4.84 -11.20 -0.98
N PHE A 267 5.41 -10.98 -2.17
CA PHE A 267 6.80 -11.36 -2.48
C PHE A 267 7.08 -12.86 -2.21
N GLY A 268 6.07 -13.71 -2.49
CA GLY A 268 6.14 -15.16 -2.29
C GLY A 268 6.05 -15.61 -0.83
N ARG A 269 5.67 -14.72 0.10
CA ARG A 269 5.64 -15.01 1.55
C ARG A 269 4.31 -14.60 2.19
N SER A 270 3.81 -15.43 3.12
CA SER A 270 2.63 -15.10 3.92
C SER A 270 2.91 -13.90 4.83
N VAL A 271 2.07 -12.89 4.75
CA VAL A 271 2.13 -11.70 5.62
C VAL A 271 1.85 -12.08 7.07
N GLN A 272 0.86 -12.96 7.31
CA GLN A 272 0.54 -13.47 8.64
C GLN A 272 1.78 -14.10 9.30
N THR A 273 2.43 -15.04 8.60
CA THR A 273 3.63 -15.73 9.11
C THR A 273 4.77 -14.74 9.38
N SER A 274 4.99 -13.78 8.48
CA SER A 274 6.01 -12.75 8.66
C SER A 274 5.75 -11.91 9.91
N ARG A 275 4.51 -11.46 10.14
CA ARG A 275 4.15 -10.66 11.32
C ARG A 275 4.23 -11.45 12.62
N GLU A 276 3.87 -12.73 12.63
CA GLU A 276 4.09 -13.57 13.82
C GLU A 276 5.58 -13.70 14.12
N GLU A 277 6.43 -13.88 13.11
CA GLU A 277 7.88 -13.99 13.32
C GLU A 277 8.50 -12.65 13.74
N LEU A 278 7.96 -11.49 13.28
CA LEU A 278 8.31 -10.17 13.81
C LEU A 278 8.07 -10.11 15.32
N GLY A 279 6.92 -10.60 15.78
CA GLY A 279 6.58 -10.66 17.20
C GLY A 279 7.49 -11.59 17.99
N ARG A 280 7.80 -12.79 17.49
CA ARG A 280 8.75 -13.72 18.13
C ARG A 280 10.15 -13.11 18.24
N GLN A 281 10.64 -12.54 17.15
CA GLN A 281 11.96 -11.92 17.15
C GLN A 281 12.01 -10.70 18.09
N LEU A 282 10.95 -9.90 18.16
CA LEU A 282 10.81 -8.78 19.09
C LEU A 282 10.87 -9.26 20.55
N ALA A 283 10.24 -10.38 20.89
CA ALA A 283 10.31 -10.97 22.22
C ALA A 283 11.73 -11.44 22.58
N ARG A 284 12.44 -12.07 21.63
CA ARG A 284 13.85 -12.50 21.81
C ARG A 284 14.78 -11.33 22.08
N GLU A 285 14.59 -10.22 21.37
CA GLU A 285 15.46 -9.04 21.48
C GLU A 285 15.13 -8.14 22.66
N THR A 286 13.85 -8.08 23.07
CA THR A 286 13.34 -7.04 23.98
C THR A 286 12.42 -7.59 25.07
N GLY A 287 12.68 -8.81 25.55
CA GLY A 287 11.92 -9.44 26.62
C GLY A 287 11.78 -8.56 27.86
N VAL A 288 10.64 -8.64 28.53
CA VAL A 288 10.34 -7.93 29.76
C VAL A 288 9.44 -8.77 30.64
N ASP A 289 9.58 -8.66 31.96
CA ASP A 289 8.69 -9.31 32.91
C ASP A 289 7.35 -8.55 32.99
N ALA A 290 6.25 -9.22 32.62
CA ALA A 290 4.91 -8.64 32.58
C ALA A 290 3.83 -9.73 32.72
N ASP A 291 2.60 -9.32 32.95
CA ASP A 291 1.48 -10.22 33.20
C ASP A 291 0.65 -10.51 31.94
N LEU A 292 0.64 -9.58 30.99
CA LEU A 292 -0.18 -9.65 29.78
C LEU A 292 0.52 -9.09 28.56
N VAL A 293 0.33 -9.73 27.40
CA VAL A 293 0.58 -9.16 26.07
C VAL A 293 -0.73 -8.66 25.49
N VAL A 294 -0.77 -7.38 25.13
CA VAL A 294 -1.97 -6.69 24.61
C VAL A 294 -1.64 -6.07 23.25
N PRO A 295 -2.37 -6.38 22.18
CA PRO A 295 -2.17 -5.75 20.87
C PRO A 295 -2.79 -4.35 20.82
N VAL A 296 -2.20 -3.46 20.04
CA VAL A 296 -2.90 -2.30 19.50
C VAL A 296 -3.68 -2.78 18.25
N PRO A 297 -5.03 -2.80 18.29
CA PRO A 297 -5.81 -3.29 17.16
C PRO A 297 -5.77 -2.32 15.97
N ASP A 298 -5.81 -2.79 14.72
CA ASP A 298 -5.73 -4.21 14.30
C ASP A 298 -4.28 -4.57 13.95
N SER A 299 -3.41 -3.61 13.72
CA SER A 299 -2.06 -3.76 13.16
C SER A 299 -1.10 -4.55 14.06
N GLY A 300 -1.20 -4.36 15.38
CA GLY A 300 -0.36 -5.06 16.36
C GLY A 300 -0.78 -6.50 16.69
N VAL A 301 -1.95 -6.95 16.23
CA VAL A 301 -2.54 -8.24 16.67
C VAL A 301 -1.64 -9.42 16.34
N THR A 302 -1.23 -9.56 15.09
CA THR A 302 -0.44 -10.72 14.64
C THR A 302 0.94 -10.76 15.29
N ALA A 303 1.61 -9.61 15.40
CA ALA A 303 2.89 -9.50 16.09
C ALA A 303 2.75 -9.83 17.60
N ALA A 304 1.65 -9.41 18.23
CA ALA A 304 1.38 -9.74 19.63
C ALA A 304 1.16 -11.24 19.87
N VAL A 305 0.54 -11.95 18.92
CA VAL A 305 0.42 -13.41 18.97
C VAL A 305 1.82 -14.05 18.95
N GLY A 306 2.70 -13.62 18.03
CA GLY A 306 4.07 -14.12 17.96
C GLY A 306 4.89 -13.80 19.21
N TYR A 307 4.76 -12.56 19.74
CA TYR A 307 5.43 -12.13 20.98
C TYR A 307 4.99 -12.99 22.17
N ALA A 308 3.69 -13.20 22.36
CA ALA A 308 3.14 -13.99 23.45
C ALA A 308 3.59 -15.46 23.36
N ALA A 309 3.60 -16.04 22.15
CA ALA A 309 4.04 -17.41 21.94
C ALA A 309 5.52 -17.61 22.30
N GLU A 310 6.39 -16.66 22.02
CA GLU A 310 7.82 -16.72 22.32
C GLU A 310 8.13 -16.41 23.77
N SER A 311 7.49 -15.36 24.36
CA SER A 311 7.76 -14.94 25.73
C SER A 311 7.08 -15.80 26.80
N GLY A 312 6.06 -16.57 26.45
CA GLY A 312 5.21 -17.29 27.39
C GLY A 312 4.23 -16.42 28.18
N ILE A 313 4.22 -15.10 27.94
CA ILE A 313 3.29 -14.17 28.59
C ILE A 313 1.90 -14.28 27.95
N PRO A 314 0.80 -14.42 28.73
CA PRO A 314 -0.54 -14.60 28.19
C PRO A 314 -1.01 -13.44 27.29
N PHE A 315 -1.45 -13.77 26.07
CA PHE A 315 -2.12 -12.85 25.16
C PHE A 315 -3.55 -12.53 25.60
N ARG A 316 -3.95 -11.24 25.59
CA ARG A 316 -5.33 -10.84 25.86
C ARG A 316 -5.74 -9.65 24.99
N PHE A 317 -6.97 -9.68 24.46
CA PHE A 317 -7.63 -8.52 23.85
C PHE A 317 -8.11 -7.55 24.94
N ALA A 318 -7.18 -6.84 25.57
CA ALA A 318 -7.51 -5.85 26.60
C ALA A 318 -7.70 -4.43 26.03
N LEU A 319 -7.53 -4.25 24.74
CA LEU A 319 -7.84 -3.04 23.98
C LEU A 319 -8.70 -3.44 22.77
N ILE A 320 -9.94 -2.94 22.71
CA ILE A 320 -10.94 -3.30 21.70
C ILE A 320 -11.16 -2.13 20.76
N ARG A 321 -11.18 -2.41 19.45
CA ARG A 321 -11.57 -1.46 18.41
C ARG A 321 -13.09 -1.38 18.29
N ASN A 322 -13.62 -0.17 18.25
CA ASN A 322 -15.02 0.06 17.92
C ASN A 322 -15.18 0.10 16.38
N HIS A 323 -15.80 -0.92 15.82
CA HIS A 323 -16.03 -1.06 14.38
C HIS A 323 -17.19 -0.19 13.84
N TYR A 324 -18.04 0.35 14.73
CA TYR A 324 -19.22 1.12 14.34
C TYR A 324 -18.96 2.63 14.24
N VAL A 325 -17.72 3.09 14.47
CA VAL A 325 -17.35 4.49 14.29
C VAL A 325 -17.12 4.75 12.80
N GLY A 326 -18.17 5.17 12.10
CA GLY A 326 -18.12 5.61 10.70
C GLY A 326 -17.47 7.00 10.55
N ARG A 327 -17.22 7.42 9.29
CA ARG A 327 -16.66 8.74 8.92
C ARG A 327 -17.62 9.93 9.19
N THR A 328 -18.86 9.70 9.50
CA THR A 328 -19.95 10.68 9.61
C THR A 328 -20.20 11.17 11.03
N PHE A 329 -19.18 11.26 11.89
CA PHE A 329 -19.37 11.89 13.19
C PHE A 329 -19.25 13.42 13.05
N ILE A 330 -20.35 14.15 13.29
CA ILE A 330 -20.36 15.61 13.45
C ILE A 330 -19.63 15.92 14.76
N GLU A 331 -18.43 16.50 14.68
CA GLU A 331 -17.63 16.86 15.85
C GLU A 331 -18.21 18.10 16.55
N PRO A 332 -18.64 18.01 17.81
CA PRO A 332 -18.87 19.21 18.61
C PRO A 332 -17.51 19.73 19.10
N SER A 333 -17.17 20.98 18.77
CA SER A 333 -16.13 21.86 19.29
C SER A 333 -14.71 21.31 19.63
N GLN A 334 -13.70 22.20 19.73
CA GLN A 334 -12.27 21.91 19.88
C GLN A 334 -11.84 21.06 21.10
N SER A 335 -12.67 20.92 22.13
CA SER A 335 -12.38 20.03 23.29
C SER A 335 -12.44 18.53 22.96
N VAL A 336 -12.90 18.15 21.76
CA VAL A 336 -13.20 16.79 21.32
C VAL A 336 -12.03 16.13 20.56
N ARG A 337 -10.91 16.82 20.32
CA ARG A 337 -9.73 16.22 19.66
C ARG A 337 -9.12 15.03 20.43
N ASP A 338 -9.27 15.00 21.75
CA ASP A 338 -8.88 13.84 22.56
C ASP A 338 -9.90 12.69 22.50
N PHE A 339 -11.12 12.94 22.03
CA PHE A 339 -12.18 11.94 21.87
C PHE A 339 -11.93 10.98 20.68
N GLY A 340 -11.24 11.40 19.63
CA GLY A 340 -11.10 10.59 18.40
C GLY A 340 -10.45 9.21 18.61
N VAL A 341 -9.47 9.08 19.51
CA VAL A 341 -8.90 7.77 19.87
C VAL A 341 -9.83 7.01 20.81
N LYS A 342 -10.48 7.68 21.75
CA LYS A 342 -11.47 7.06 22.65
C LYS A 342 -12.71 6.54 21.92
N LEU A 343 -13.10 7.15 20.81
CA LEU A 343 -14.20 6.64 19.98
C LEU A 343 -13.81 5.36 19.24
N LYS A 344 -12.53 5.23 18.87
CA LYS A 344 -12.02 4.10 18.09
C LYS A 344 -11.56 2.92 18.93
N LEU A 345 -11.05 3.17 20.14
CA LEU A 345 -10.43 2.17 21.01
C LEU A 345 -10.98 2.26 22.43
N ASN A 346 -11.29 1.13 23.04
CA ASN A 346 -11.76 1.05 24.42
C ASN A 346 -10.99 -0.01 25.22
N PRO A 347 -10.44 0.31 26.41
CA PRO A 347 -9.74 -0.64 27.25
C PRO A 347 -10.72 -1.50 28.07
N VAL A 348 -10.40 -2.79 28.21
CA VAL A 348 -11.14 -3.73 29.06
C VAL A 348 -10.54 -3.67 30.48
N ARG A 349 -11.15 -2.84 31.35
CA ARG A 349 -10.63 -2.54 32.70
C ARG A 349 -10.39 -3.80 33.54
N SER A 350 -11.32 -4.74 33.54
CA SER A 350 -11.23 -6.00 34.30
C SER A 350 -10.01 -6.87 33.95
N LEU A 351 -9.41 -6.67 32.77
CA LEU A 351 -8.18 -7.35 32.37
C LEU A 351 -6.91 -6.57 32.70
N LEU A 352 -7.02 -5.25 32.87
CA LEU A 352 -5.87 -4.35 32.99
C LEU A 352 -5.57 -3.94 34.44
N GLU A 353 -6.58 -3.93 35.30
CA GLU A 353 -6.45 -3.46 36.69
C GLU A 353 -5.39 -4.25 37.46
N GLY A 354 -4.39 -3.54 38.03
CA GLY A 354 -3.28 -4.12 38.76
C GLY A 354 -2.26 -4.91 37.95
N LYS A 355 -2.31 -4.85 36.58
CA LYS A 355 -1.45 -5.65 35.69
C LYS A 355 -0.30 -4.84 35.11
N ARG A 356 0.83 -5.51 34.87
CA ARG A 356 1.95 -5.05 34.06
C ARG A 356 1.71 -5.54 32.64
N VAL A 357 1.70 -4.61 31.67
CA VAL A 357 1.24 -4.86 30.30
C VAL A 357 2.35 -4.65 29.29
N VAL A 358 2.58 -5.64 28.41
CA VAL A 358 3.33 -5.45 27.17
C VAL A 358 2.35 -5.06 26.07
N LEU A 359 2.46 -3.83 25.60
CA LEU A 359 1.62 -3.29 24.53
C LEU A 359 2.37 -3.37 23.20
N ILE A 360 1.84 -4.13 22.25
CA ILE A 360 2.45 -4.37 20.93
C ILE A 360 1.79 -3.52 19.87
N ASP A 361 2.57 -2.73 19.14
CA ASP A 361 2.14 -1.99 17.93
C ASP A 361 3.12 -2.22 16.77
N ASP A 362 2.69 -1.89 15.56
CA ASP A 362 3.51 -2.02 14.34
C ASP A 362 4.61 -0.95 14.26
N SER A 363 4.27 0.31 14.53
CA SER A 363 5.17 1.46 14.33
C SER A 363 4.78 2.66 15.18
N ILE A 364 5.75 3.57 15.42
CA ILE A 364 5.52 4.91 15.98
C ILE A 364 5.99 5.95 14.95
N VAL A 365 5.06 6.81 14.50
CA VAL A 365 5.35 7.86 13.51
C VAL A 365 5.58 9.22 14.19
N ARG A 366 4.53 9.82 14.78
CA ARG A 366 4.60 11.09 15.54
C ARG A 366 4.52 10.88 17.05
N GLY A 367 4.11 9.69 17.51
CA GLY A 367 3.99 9.31 18.91
C GLY A 367 2.73 9.83 19.62
N THR A 368 1.89 10.63 18.96
CA THR A 368 0.68 11.20 19.60
C THR A 368 -0.37 10.14 19.88
N THR A 369 -0.55 9.19 18.97
CA THR A 369 -1.46 8.04 19.14
C THR A 369 -0.95 7.10 20.24
N SER A 370 0.32 6.72 20.21
CA SER A 370 0.93 5.85 21.21
C SER A 370 0.82 6.45 22.62
N ARG A 371 1.07 7.77 22.78
CA ARG A 371 0.87 8.49 24.04
C ARG A 371 -0.57 8.40 24.56
N LYS A 372 -1.56 8.55 23.68
CA LYS A 372 -2.97 8.44 24.05
C LYS A 372 -3.33 7.02 24.47
N ILE A 373 -2.83 6.01 23.78
CA ILE A 373 -3.07 4.60 24.07
C ILE A 373 -2.42 4.23 25.42
N VAL A 374 -1.15 4.56 25.67
CA VAL A 374 -0.46 4.31 26.93
C VAL A 374 -1.24 4.95 28.09
N ARG A 375 -1.65 6.22 27.97
CA ARG A 375 -2.46 6.90 28.97
C ARG A 375 -3.82 6.21 29.19
N MET A 376 -4.43 5.70 28.13
CA MET A 376 -5.72 4.98 28.21
C MET A 376 -5.58 3.66 29.00
N ILE A 377 -4.52 2.89 28.75
CA ILE A 377 -4.21 1.63 29.44
C ILE A 377 -3.90 1.91 30.93
N ARG A 378 -3.12 2.95 31.24
CA ARG A 378 -2.87 3.37 32.65
C ARG A 378 -4.15 3.79 33.36
N ASN A 379 -4.99 4.60 32.72
CA ASN A 379 -6.28 5.03 33.28
C ASN A 379 -7.27 3.88 33.49
N ALA A 380 -7.03 2.74 32.83
CA ALA A 380 -7.78 1.51 33.05
C ALA A 380 -7.24 0.65 34.21
N GLY A 381 -6.18 1.11 34.89
CA GLY A 381 -5.65 0.50 36.13
C GLY A 381 -4.37 -0.32 35.93
N ALA A 382 -3.74 -0.32 34.75
CA ALA A 382 -2.44 -0.97 34.55
C ALA A 382 -1.36 -0.30 35.41
N THR A 383 -0.54 -1.11 36.10
CA THR A 383 0.55 -0.64 36.98
C THR A 383 1.80 -0.28 36.17
N GLU A 384 2.07 -1.05 35.12
CA GLU A 384 3.17 -0.80 34.20
C GLU A 384 2.70 -1.00 32.75
N VAL A 385 3.28 -0.20 31.82
CA VAL A 385 3.01 -0.28 30.38
C VAL A 385 4.33 -0.29 29.62
N HIS A 386 4.69 -1.43 29.08
CA HIS A 386 5.90 -1.66 28.29
C HIS A 386 5.55 -1.66 26.82
N MET A 387 5.95 -0.62 26.08
CA MET A 387 5.68 -0.53 24.63
C MET A 387 6.71 -1.31 23.83
N ARG A 388 6.26 -2.14 22.91
CA ARG A 388 7.10 -2.93 22.00
C ARG A 388 6.63 -2.73 20.56
N ILE A 389 7.54 -2.33 19.69
CA ILE A 389 7.25 -1.98 18.29
C ILE A 389 7.88 -3.01 17.37
N SER A 390 7.06 -3.62 16.51
CA SER A 390 7.47 -4.73 15.64
C SER A 390 8.26 -4.32 14.40
N CYS A 391 8.73 -3.07 14.35
CA CYS A 391 9.66 -2.58 13.33
C CYS A 391 10.74 -1.68 13.97
N PRO A 392 11.83 -1.34 13.25
CA PRO A 392 12.80 -0.35 13.70
C PRO A 392 12.22 1.07 13.76
N PRO A 393 12.90 2.03 14.45
CA PRO A 393 12.50 3.43 14.44
C PRO A 393 12.45 4.01 13.01
N THR A 394 11.35 4.62 12.62
CA THR A 394 11.20 5.28 11.33
C THR A 394 11.83 6.66 11.37
N ILE A 395 12.95 6.85 10.66
CA ILE A 395 13.77 8.08 10.71
C ILE A 395 13.77 8.88 9.41
N SER A 396 13.22 8.32 8.33
CA SER A 396 13.23 8.95 7.00
C SER A 396 11.91 8.76 6.27
N PRO A 397 11.47 9.74 5.46
CA PRO A 397 10.27 9.61 4.64
C PRO A 397 10.45 8.54 3.55
N CYS A 398 9.35 8.06 3.00
CA CYS A 398 9.34 7.19 1.83
C CYS A 398 9.15 8.01 0.55
N TYR A 399 9.86 7.64 -0.53
CA TYR A 399 9.70 8.21 -1.86
C TYR A 399 9.18 7.18 -2.88
N TYR A 400 8.76 6.00 -2.40
CA TYR A 400 8.36 4.85 -3.23
C TYR A 400 6.88 4.48 -3.09
N GLY A 401 6.03 5.47 -2.72
CA GLY A 401 4.58 5.33 -2.73
C GLY A 401 3.93 5.14 -1.35
N VAL A 402 4.69 5.18 -0.25
CA VAL A 402 4.12 5.25 1.11
C VAL A 402 3.96 6.71 1.51
N ASP A 403 2.74 7.13 1.86
CA ASP A 403 2.55 8.46 2.44
C ASP A 403 3.15 8.52 3.84
N THR A 404 4.30 9.15 3.94
CA THR A 404 5.01 9.38 5.18
C THR A 404 5.12 10.88 5.45
N PRO A 405 5.00 11.30 6.71
CA PRO A 405 5.22 12.70 7.04
C PRO A 405 6.67 13.11 6.77
N SER A 406 6.90 14.41 6.62
CA SER A 406 8.26 14.95 6.45
C SER A 406 9.17 14.52 7.62
N ARG A 407 10.47 14.45 7.39
CA ARG A 407 11.47 14.05 8.39
C ARG A 407 11.34 14.84 9.71
N LYS A 408 10.96 16.14 9.63
CA LYS A 408 10.73 17.00 10.81
C LYS A 408 9.59 16.52 11.70
N GLN A 409 8.63 15.80 11.14
CA GLN A 409 7.45 15.27 11.84
C GLN A 409 7.63 13.83 12.34
N LEU A 410 8.66 13.12 11.86
CA LEU A 410 9.01 11.78 12.34
C LEU A 410 9.66 11.90 13.72
N ILE A 411 9.02 11.34 14.75
CA ILE A 411 9.52 11.48 16.13
C ILE A 411 10.91 10.86 16.29
N ALA A 412 11.14 9.70 15.69
CA ALA A 412 12.42 8.98 15.79
C ALA A 412 13.55 9.60 14.93
N ALA A 413 13.23 10.56 14.04
CA ALA A 413 14.24 11.34 13.35
C ALA A 413 14.81 12.49 14.21
N ASN A 414 14.10 12.85 15.31
CA ASN A 414 14.39 14.04 16.10
C ASN A 414 14.60 13.75 17.60
N LYS A 415 14.28 12.54 18.04
CA LYS A 415 14.35 12.12 19.46
C LYS A 415 14.97 10.74 19.58
N SER A 416 15.72 10.52 20.65
CA SER A 416 16.19 9.20 21.06
C SER A 416 15.04 8.32 21.52
N VAL A 417 15.26 7.00 21.57
CA VAL A 417 14.26 6.04 22.06
C VAL A 417 13.81 6.38 23.48
N GLU A 418 14.74 6.83 24.32
CA GLU A 418 14.43 7.21 25.70
C GLU A 418 13.55 8.47 25.77
N GLU A 419 13.84 9.50 24.97
CA GLU A 419 12.99 10.69 24.89
C GLU A 419 11.60 10.38 24.30
N ILE A 420 11.51 9.39 23.40
CA ILE A 420 10.22 8.90 22.90
C ILE A 420 9.46 8.17 23.99
N ARG A 421 10.14 7.31 24.78
CA ARG A 421 9.56 6.60 25.92
C ARG A 421 8.94 7.60 26.92
N GLU A 422 9.69 8.62 27.30
CA GLU A 422 9.21 9.68 28.19
C GLU A 422 8.02 10.43 27.60
N TYR A 423 8.09 10.80 26.33
CA TYR A 423 7.02 11.51 25.63
C TYR A 423 5.71 10.72 25.60
N ILE A 424 5.76 9.40 25.32
CA ILE A 424 4.57 8.56 25.31
C ILE A 424 4.10 8.15 26.72
N GLY A 425 4.97 8.27 27.74
CA GLY A 425 4.68 7.95 29.15
C GLY A 425 4.70 6.45 29.45
N ALA A 426 5.48 5.66 28.71
CA ALA A 426 5.67 4.24 28.94
C ALA A 426 6.76 3.97 29.97
N ASP A 427 6.68 2.83 30.70
CA ASP A 427 7.72 2.40 31.64
C ASP A 427 8.96 1.90 30.88
N SER A 428 8.77 1.25 29.75
CA SER A 428 9.85 0.94 28.80
C SER A 428 9.36 1.01 27.34
N LEU A 429 10.28 1.32 26.44
CA LEU A 429 10.06 1.31 25.00
C LEU A 429 11.20 0.56 24.32
N ALA A 430 10.87 -0.38 23.45
CA ALA A 430 11.85 -1.00 22.58
C ALA A 430 11.26 -1.27 21.19
N TYR A 431 12.14 -1.27 20.20
CA TYR A 431 11.86 -1.55 18.79
C TYR A 431 12.55 -2.83 18.37
N LEU A 432 11.98 -3.50 17.40
CA LEU A 432 12.68 -4.59 16.71
C LEU A 432 13.91 -4.02 15.98
N SER A 433 15.02 -4.74 16.02
CA SER A 433 16.22 -4.36 15.26
C SER A 433 15.99 -4.49 13.76
N LEU A 434 16.75 -3.76 12.95
CA LEU A 434 16.70 -3.90 11.49
C LEU A 434 17.10 -5.31 11.03
N GLU A 435 18.07 -5.91 11.70
CA GLU A 435 18.49 -7.29 11.43
C GLU A 435 17.37 -8.28 11.76
N GLY A 436 16.73 -8.12 12.92
CA GLY A 436 15.58 -8.92 13.34
C GLY A 436 14.39 -8.79 12.37
N LEU A 437 14.10 -7.57 11.91
CA LEU A 437 13.07 -7.30 10.91
C LEU A 437 13.37 -8.08 9.61
N LYS A 438 14.56 -7.94 9.07
CA LYS A 438 14.99 -8.60 7.83
C LYS A 438 14.95 -10.13 7.96
N LYS A 439 15.44 -10.66 9.06
CA LYS A 439 15.41 -12.09 9.38
C LYS A 439 13.97 -12.61 9.45
N ALA A 440 13.08 -11.93 10.15
CA ALA A 440 11.68 -12.30 10.28
C ALA A 440 10.94 -12.27 8.93
N CYS A 441 11.28 -11.33 8.05
CA CYS A 441 10.76 -11.26 6.69
C CYS A 441 11.46 -12.20 5.71
N GLY A 442 12.47 -13.00 6.15
CA GLY A 442 13.17 -13.98 5.34
C GLY A 442 14.07 -13.36 4.26
N GLU A 443 14.73 -12.22 4.55
CA GLU A 443 15.76 -11.68 3.65
C GLU A 443 16.90 -12.70 3.46
N GLY A 444 17.35 -12.89 2.23
CA GLY A 444 18.38 -13.85 1.88
C GLY A 444 18.85 -13.69 0.43
N GLU A 445 19.45 -14.71 -0.14
CA GLU A 445 20.04 -14.64 -1.50
C GLU A 445 19.01 -14.28 -2.60
N LEU A 446 17.74 -14.69 -2.43
CA LEU A 446 16.70 -14.53 -3.45
C LEU A 446 15.81 -13.30 -3.23
N ILE A 447 15.75 -12.75 -2.02
CA ILE A 447 14.89 -11.63 -1.66
C ILE A 447 15.70 -10.61 -0.89
N SER A 448 15.71 -9.37 -1.38
CA SER A 448 16.25 -8.21 -0.69
C SER A 448 15.16 -7.14 -0.55
N TYR A 449 15.21 -6.43 0.55
CA TYR A 449 14.18 -5.45 0.91
C TYR A 449 14.70 -4.03 0.93
N CYS A 450 13.84 -3.09 0.48
CA CYS A 450 14.00 -1.68 0.78
C CYS A 450 13.67 -1.43 2.26
N SER A 451 14.62 -0.84 2.96
CA SER A 451 14.49 -0.41 4.37
C SER A 451 14.84 1.08 4.54
N ALA A 452 14.64 1.89 3.49
CA ALA A 452 15.04 3.29 3.47
C ALA A 452 14.37 4.13 4.55
N CYS A 453 13.11 3.84 4.89
CA CYS A 453 12.39 4.52 5.99
C CYS A 453 13.07 4.35 7.37
N TYR A 454 13.84 3.27 7.57
CA TYR A 454 14.57 2.98 8.79
C TYR A 454 16.05 3.39 8.75
N THR A 455 16.63 3.50 7.53
CA THR A 455 18.08 3.69 7.35
C THR A 455 18.48 5.01 6.73
N GLY A 456 17.55 5.69 6.03
CA GLY A 456 17.84 6.86 5.19
C GLY A 456 18.63 6.54 3.92
N LYS A 457 18.85 5.24 3.61
CA LYS A 457 19.59 4.82 2.41
C LYS A 457 18.59 4.37 1.35
N TYR A 458 18.45 5.16 0.31
CA TYR A 458 17.51 4.90 -0.78
C TYR A 458 18.16 4.10 -1.91
N PRO A 459 17.44 3.12 -2.50
CA PRO A 459 17.96 2.32 -3.63
C PRO A 459 18.12 3.10 -4.95
N THR A 460 17.49 4.26 -5.09
CA THR A 460 17.60 5.16 -6.24
C THR A 460 18.11 6.53 -5.80
N ASP A 461 18.60 7.33 -6.73
CA ASP A 461 18.92 8.71 -6.46
C ASP A 461 17.63 9.50 -6.19
N ILE A 462 17.55 10.11 -5.03
CA ILE A 462 16.45 11.00 -4.67
C ILE A 462 16.91 12.43 -5.00
N VAL A 463 16.35 13.00 -6.04
CA VAL A 463 16.51 14.43 -6.30
C VAL A 463 15.65 15.18 -5.28
N ASP A 464 16.26 16.09 -4.52
CA ASP A 464 15.61 16.82 -3.43
C ASP A 464 14.28 17.44 -3.90
N ILE A 465 13.18 16.82 -3.48
CA ILE A 465 11.81 17.23 -3.85
C ILE A 465 11.49 18.61 -3.24
N ASP A 466 12.18 18.99 -2.16
CA ASP A 466 12.01 20.29 -1.50
C ASP A 466 12.48 21.46 -2.37
N GLU A 467 13.36 21.26 -3.35
CA GLU A 467 13.82 22.30 -4.29
C GLU A 467 12.94 22.45 -5.54
N ILE A 468 12.05 21.48 -5.82
CA ILE A 468 11.24 21.42 -7.06
C ILE A 468 9.76 21.74 -6.80
N GLN A 469 9.38 22.36 -5.70
CA GLN A 469 8.03 22.91 -5.59
C GLN A 469 7.86 24.10 -6.52
N PRO A 470 6.95 24.03 -7.53
CA PRO A 470 6.69 25.18 -8.37
C PRO A 470 6.19 26.35 -7.51
N ALA A 471 6.60 27.56 -7.84
CA ALA A 471 6.26 28.79 -7.11
C ALA A 471 4.74 29.04 -6.93
N SER A 472 3.89 28.29 -7.63
CA SER A 472 2.44 28.34 -7.54
C SER A 472 1.83 27.59 -6.33
N VAL A 473 2.60 26.76 -5.61
CA VAL A 473 2.14 26.02 -4.40
C VAL A 473 2.50 26.76 -3.10
N ARG A 474 3.18 27.89 -3.19
CA ARG A 474 3.52 28.75 -2.03
C ARG A 474 2.43 29.79 -1.73
N ARG A 475 1.16 29.43 -1.78
CA ARG A 475 0.09 30.31 -1.29
C ARG A 475 -0.80 29.60 -0.27
#